data_adefc1272c5d7d872cf7a9fd3a288daa
#
_entry.id   adefc1272c5d7d872cf7a9fd3a288daa
#
_cell.length_a   1.000
_cell.length_b   1.000
_cell.length_c   1.000
_cell.angle_alpha   90.00
_cell.angle_beta   90.00
_cell.angle_gamma   90.00
#
_symmetry.space_group_name_H-M   'P 1'
#
loop_
_entity.id
_entity.type
_entity.pdbx_description
1 polymer ?
#
loop_
_entity_poly.entity_id
_entity_poly.type
_entity_poly.pdbx_seq_one_letter_code
_entity_poly.pdbx_strand_id
1 'polypeptide(L)'
;MVCLSFFFLTIPLIISVKGVSLEKIKPIIDSNHIHFGENKVQEALEKWSKIKEENKNINLHLIGKLQTNKVKYCLPLFDYIHSLDSIKLADKIANEQVKKNFKPKIFLQINIGDEQQKSGIDFKDAENLYTKIKNDFDLNIIGLMCIPPNVSNTKPFFEKMNQISKILNLNELSMGMSNDYLDAAKNSATFVRIGSKIFGER
;
A
#
# COMPACT_ATOMS: atom_id res chain seq x y z
N MET A 1 -26.78 -18.65 0.17
CA MET A 1 -26.38 -17.52 -0.69
C MET A 1 -26.28 -16.18 0.09
N VAL A 2 -26.03 -16.21 1.40
CA VAL A 2 -26.03 -15.01 2.28
C VAL A 2 -24.63 -14.70 2.87
N CYS A 3 -23.63 -15.58 2.68
CA CYS A 3 -22.32 -15.42 3.34
C CYS A 3 -21.27 -14.59 2.57
N LEU A 4 -21.44 -14.35 1.26
CA LEU A 4 -20.49 -13.59 0.45
C LEU A 4 -20.62 -12.06 0.62
N SER A 5 -21.80 -11.54 0.91
CA SER A 5 -22.04 -10.10 1.04
C SER A 5 -21.44 -9.52 2.34
N PHE A 6 -21.27 -10.32 3.38
CA PHE A 6 -20.68 -9.85 4.65
C PHE A 6 -19.14 -9.72 4.61
N PHE A 7 -18.47 -10.51 3.79
CA PHE A 7 -17.00 -10.48 3.69
C PHE A 7 -16.48 -9.21 2.98
N PHE A 8 -17.25 -8.64 2.06
CA PHE A 8 -16.87 -7.43 1.33
C PHE A 8 -17.01 -6.14 2.16
N LEU A 9 -17.82 -6.14 3.22
CA LEU A 9 -18.04 -4.96 4.08
C LEU A 9 -16.89 -4.68 5.05
N THR A 10 -15.90 -5.56 5.14
CA THR A 10 -14.80 -5.45 6.12
C THR A 10 -13.43 -5.16 5.52
N ILE A 11 -13.29 -5.18 4.19
CA ILE A 11 -11.99 -4.89 3.55
C ILE A 11 -11.78 -3.39 3.48
N PRO A 12 -10.76 -2.82 4.16
CA PRO A 12 -10.41 -1.41 4.05
C PRO A 12 -10.18 -0.98 2.60
N LEU A 13 -10.95 0.01 2.18
CA LEU A 13 -10.84 0.63 0.87
C LEU A 13 -9.86 1.80 0.95
N ILE A 14 -8.74 1.71 0.26
CA ILE A 14 -7.83 2.85 0.06
C ILE A 14 -8.31 3.62 -1.16
N ILE A 15 -8.80 4.84 -0.96
CA ILE A 15 -9.18 5.72 -2.07
C ILE A 15 -7.92 6.38 -2.62
N SER A 16 -7.53 5.98 -3.85
CA SER A 16 -6.37 6.56 -4.54
C SER A 16 -6.71 7.93 -5.10
N VAL A 17 -6.10 8.97 -4.53
CA VAL A 17 -6.37 10.38 -4.82
C VAL A 17 -5.21 11.07 -5.56
N LYS A 18 -4.33 10.30 -6.21
CA LYS A 18 -3.26 10.83 -7.07
C LYS A 18 -3.83 11.81 -8.08
N GLY A 19 -3.31 13.05 -8.14
CA GLY A 19 -3.76 14.07 -9.09
C GLY A 19 -5.22 14.51 -8.94
N VAL A 20 -5.88 14.19 -7.84
CA VAL A 20 -7.24 14.62 -7.52
C VAL A 20 -7.17 15.89 -6.67
N SER A 21 -7.99 16.90 -7.02
CA SER A 21 -8.07 18.17 -6.28
C SER A 21 -8.72 17.97 -4.92
N LEU A 22 -8.38 18.84 -3.95
CA LEU A 22 -8.98 18.82 -2.61
C LEU A 22 -10.49 18.97 -2.62
N GLU A 23 -11.05 19.75 -3.53
CA GLU A 23 -12.50 19.95 -3.67
C GLU A 23 -13.23 18.62 -3.90
N LYS A 24 -12.62 17.71 -4.69
CA LYS A 24 -13.19 16.37 -4.95
C LYS A 24 -12.95 15.39 -3.81
N ILE A 25 -11.93 15.61 -2.99
CA ILE A 25 -11.60 14.73 -1.86
C ILE A 25 -12.40 15.10 -0.63
N LYS A 26 -12.69 16.39 -0.42
CA LYS A 26 -13.35 16.90 0.78
C LYS A 26 -14.68 16.19 1.10
N PRO A 27 -15.62 16.00 0.15
CA PRO A 27 -16.87 15.27 0.46
C PRO A 27 -16.64 13.84 0.99
N ILE A 28 -15.54 13.20 0.56
CA ILE A 28 -15.18 11.85 1.00
C ILE A 28 -14.65 11.89 2.44
N ILE A 29 -13.85 12.90 2.78
CA ILE A 29 -13.39 13.13 4.16
C ILE A 29 -14.60 13.40 5.06
N ASP A 30 -15.51 14.27 4.63
CA ASP A 30 -16.72 14.65 5.35
C ASP A 30 -17.69 13.45 5.56
N SER A 31 -17.59 12.42 4.71
CA SER A 31 -18.31 11.14 4.90
C SER A 31 -17.64 10.17 5.89
N ASN A 32 -16.62 10.62 6.63
CA ASN A 32 -15.84 9.82 7.58
C ASN A 32 -15.01 8.70 6.95
N HIS A 33 -14.69 8.78 5.66
CA HIS A 33 -13.71 7.85 5.09
C HIS A 33 -12.29 8.20 5.59
N ILE A 34 -11.53 7.17 5.95
CA ILE A 34 -10.25 7.37 6.65
C ILE A 34 -9.01 6.89 5.91
N HIS A 35 -9.13 6.08 4.85
CA HIS A 35 -7.98 5.50 4.14
C HIS A 35 -7.77 6.15 2.76
N PHE A 36 -6.74 6.99 2.63
CA PHE A 36 -6.41 7.68 1.38
C PHE A 36 -5.04 7.28 0.87
N GLY A 37 -4.91 7.08 -0.45
CA GLY A 37 -3.68 6.66 -1.10
C GLY A 37 -3.08 7.71 -2.03
N GLU A 38 -1.78 7.99 -1.86
CA GLU A 38 -1.00 8.89 -2.71
C GLU A 38 0.19 8.15 -3.35
N ASN A 39 0.59 8.61 -4.54
CA ASN A 39 1.71 8.01 -5.25
C ASN A 39 3.02 8.77 -5.06
N LYS A 40 2.97 10.06 -4.73
CA LYS A 40 4.13 10.94 -4.65
C LYS A 40 4.18 11.67 -3.32
N VAL A 41 5.31 11.59 -2.64
CA VAL A 41 5.53 12.23 -1.34
C VAL A 41 5.34 13.75 -1.42
N GLN A 42 5.86 14.40 -2.47
CA GLN A 42 5.79 15.86 -2.59
C GLN A 42 4.35 16.35 -2.76
N GLU A 43 3.58 15.73 -3.66
CA GLU A 43 2.16 16.04 -3.87
C GLU A 43 1.35 15.83 -2.58
N ALA A 44 1.69 14.76 -1.85
CA ALA A 44 1.02 14.46 -0.58
C ALA A 44 1.34 15.50 0.51
N LEU A 45 2.58 15.99 0.61
CA LEU A 45 2.95 17.03 1.59
C LEU A 45 2.12 18.29 1.39
N GLU A 46 2.01 18.76 0.15
CA GLU A 46 1.26 19.97 -0.19
C GLU A 46 -0.23 19.82 0.12
N LYS A 47 -0.79 18.64 -0.15
CA LYS A 47 -2.21 18.35 -0.01
C LYS A 47 -2.63 18.02 1.42
N TRP A 48 -1.86 17.16 2.11
CA TRP A 48 -2.33 16.48 3.31
C TRP A 48 -1.79 17.03 4.63
N SER A 49 -0.73 17.84 4.62
CA SER A 49 -0.11 18.31 5.87
C SER A 49 -1.14 18.96 6.80
N LYS A 50 -1.86 19.97 6.31
CA LYS A 50 -2.90 20.66 7.07
C LYS A 50 -4.10 19.77 7.39
N ILE A 51 -4.55 18.97 6.42
CA ILE A 51 -5.72 18.09 6.59
C ILE A 51 -5.48 17.09 7.71
N LYS A 52 -4.28 16.48 7.80
CA LYS A 52 -3.94 15.52 8.86
C LYS A 52 -3.79 16.18 10.24
N GLU A 53 -3.43 17.44 10.30
CA GLU A 53 -3.43 18.18 11.57
C GLU A 53 -4.85 18.34 12.13
N GLU A 54 -5.80 18.63 11.25
CA GLU A 54 -7.23 18.82 11.58
C GLU A 54 -8.00 17.50 11.75
N ASN A 55 -7.57 16.42 11.06
CA ASN A 55 -8.26 15.11 11.00
C ASN A 55 -7.31 13.97 11.39
N LYS A 56 -7.09 13.78 12.67
CA LYS A 56 -6.13 12.79 13.22
C LYS A 56 -6.46 11.33 12.93
N ASN A 57 -7.70 11.02 12.57
CA ASN A 57 -8.17 9.68 12.23
C ASN A 57 -7.83 9.26 10.79
N ILE A 58 -7.39 10.19 9.93
CA ILE A 58 -7.02 9.87 8.55
C ILE A 58 -5.75 9.04 8.54
N ASN A 59 -5.81 7.91 7.83
CA ASN A 59 -4.69 7.05 7.51
C ASN A 59 -4.22 7.34 6.07
N LEU A 60 -3.02 7.86 5.92
CA LEU A 60 -2.45 8.14 4.61
C LEU A 60 -1.51 7.02 4.18
N HIS A 61 -1.74 6.49 2.99
CA HIS A 61 -1.00 5.38 2.40
C HIS A 61 -0.13 5.88 1.25
N LEU A 62 1.18 5.64 1.31
CA LEU A 62 2.05 5.78 0.15
C LEU A 62 1.97 4.48 -0.68
N ILE A 63 1.26 4.55 -1.80
CA ILE A 63 1.03 3.40 -2.68
C ILE A 63 1.89 3.44 -3.95
N GLY A 64 2.64 4.52 -4.16
CA GLY A 64 3.63 4.66 -5.24
C GLY A 64 5.05 4.41 -4.75
N LYS A 65 6.01 4.36 -5.68
CA LYS A 65 7.42 4.11 -5.40
C LYS A 65 8.02 5.17 -4.47
N LEU A 66 8.65 4.72 -3.39
CA LEU A 66 9.37 5.59 -2.46
C LEU A 66 10.86 5.66 -2.82
N GLN A 67 11.33 6.84 -3.20
CA GLN A 67 12.75 7.10 -3.39
C GLN A 67 13.43 7.33 -2.03
N THR A 68 14.66 6.81 -1.86
CA THR A 68 15.41 6.91 -0.58
C THR A 68 15.62 8.36 -0.10
N ASN A 69 15.84 9.31 -1.03
CA ASN A 69 16.00 10.73 -0.70
C ASN A 69 14.69 11.41 -0.25
N LYS A 70 13.53 10.76 -0.47
CA LYS A 70 12.21 11.27 -0.07
C LYS A 70 11.72 10.70 1.26
N VAL A 71 12.39 9.68 1.83
CA VAL A 71 11.98 9.03 3.09
C VAL A 71 11.82 10.04 4.23
N LYS A 72 12.76 10.98 4.37
CA LYS A 72 12.72 12.03 5.43
C LYS A 72 11.48 12.94 5.36
N TYR A 73 10.86 13.06 4.20
CA TYR A 73 9.64 13.83 3.98
C TYR A 73 8.37 12.93 4.03
N CYS A 74 8.53 11.63 3.81
CA CYS A 74 7.45 10.65 3.93
C CYS A 74 7.01 10.51 5.40
N LEU A 75 7.96 10.46 6.31
CA LEU A 75 7.74 10.35 7.74
C LEU A 75 7.67 11.72 8.42
N PRO A 76 6.69 12.03 9.26
CA PRO A 76 5.60 11.20 9.77
C PRO A 76 4.27 11.34 8.99
N LEU A 77 4.27 11.86 7.75
CA LEU A 77 3.04 12.14 7.01
C LEU A 77 2.24 10.87 6.68
N PHE A 78 2.94 9.81 6.26
CA PHE A 78 2.32 8.55 5.84
C PHE A 78 2.29 7.53 6.96
N ASP A 79 1.09 7.05 7.29
CA ASP A 79 0.87 5.98 8.27
C ASP A 79 1.23 4.60 7.71
N TYR A 80 1.12 4.45 6.37
CA TYR A 80 1.42 3.22 5.65
C TYR A 80 2.35 3.46 4.46
N ILE A 81 3.32 2.59 4.26
CA ILE A 81 4.22 2.56 3.09
C ILE A 81 4.04 1.21 2.41
N HIS A 82 3.58 1.20 1.15
CA HIS A 82 3.28 -0.02 0.40
C HIS A 82 4.38 -0.46 -0.58
N SER A 83 5.49 0.26 -0.62
CA SER A 83 6.50 0.14 -1.68
C SER A 83 7.91 -0.18 -1.17
N LEU A 84 8.04 -0.92 -0.07
CA LEU A 84 9.34 -1.39 0.37
C LEU A 84 9.81 -2.53 -0.54
N ASP A 85 10.92 -2.31 -1.27
CA ASP A 85 11.42 -3.21 -2.30
C ASP A 85 12.92 -3.53 -2.21
N SER A 86 13.62 -3.01 -1.19
CA SER A 86 15.07 -3.19 -1.10
C SER A 86 15.64 -2.95 0.31
N ILE A 87 16.78 -3.58 0.61
CA ILE A 87 17.53 -3.36 1.85
C ILE A 87 17.93 -1.87 2.01
N LYS A 88 18.35 -1.23 0.92
CA LYS A 88 18.73 0.19 0.95
C LYS A 88 17.57 1.09 1.39
N LEU A 89 16.36 0.79 0.95
CA LEU A 89 15.16 1.53 1.36
C LEU A 89 14.78 1.20 2.80
N ALA A 90 14.89 -0.08 3.21
CA ALA A 90 14.65 -0.52 4.58
C ALA A 90 15.57 0.20 5.57
N ASP A 91 16.88 0.22 5.31
CA ASP A 91 17.87 0.95 6.12
C ASP A 91 17.51 2.44 6.25
N LYS A 92 17.15 3.07 5.13
CA LYS A 92 16.78 4.49 5.14
C LYS A 92 15.52 4.77 5.96
N ILE A 93 14.51 3.91 5.88
CA ILE A 93 13.29 4.04 6.69
C ILE A 93 13.62 3.82 8.17
N ALA A 94 14.40 2.79 8.51
CA ALA A 94 14.80 2.48 9.89
C ALA A 94 15.54 3.66 10.55
N ASN A 95 16.46 4.27 9.81
CA ASN A 95 17.20 5.44 10.32
C ASN A 95 16.30 6.69 10.50
N GLU A 96 15.36 6.93 9.58
CA GLU A 96 14.49 8.10 9.68
C GLU A 96 13.36 7.92 10.70
N GLN A 97 12.82 6.72 10.91
CA GLN A 97 11.79 6.46 11.92
C GLN A 97 12.27 6.76 13.34
N VAL A 98 13.55 6.44 13.64
CA VAL A 98 14.18 6.78 14.94
C VAL A 98 14.25 8.30 15.11
N LYS A 99 14.75 9.03 14.09
CA LYS A 99 14.87 10.50 14.12
C LYS A 99 13.52 11.19 14.29
N LYS A 100 12.47 10.64 13.70
CA LYS A 100 11.13 11.23 13.70
C LYS A 100 10.25 10.73 14.84
N ASN A 101 10.72 9.73 15.60
CA ASN A 101 9.92 9.01 16.60
C ASN A 101 8.56 8.57 16.02
N PHE A 102 8.59 7.99 14.80
CA PHE A 102 7.40 7.60 14.09
C PHE A 102 7.64 6.31 13.28
N LYS A 103 6.86 5.26 13.56
CA LYS A 103 7.02 3.93 13.00
C LYS A 103 5.82 3.58 12.10
N PRO A 104 5.91 3.77 10.77
CA PRO A 104 4.83 3.46 9.85
C PRO A 104 4.59 1.95 9.74
N LYS A 105 3.39 1.57 9.32
CA LYS A 105 3.08 0.21 8.88
C LYS A 105 3.59 0.02 7.45
N ILE A 106 4.28 -1.09 7.19
CA ILE A 106 5.00 -1.30 5.93
C ILE A 106 4.54 -2.59 5.24
N PHE A 107 4.37 -2.49 3.93
CA PHE A 107 4.19 -3.63 3.03
C PHE A 107 5.45 -3.82 2.17
N LEU A 108 5.88 -5.07 2.01
CA LEU A 108 6.85 -5.43 0.99
C LEU A 108 6.16 -5.46 -0.38
N GLN A 109 6.69 -4.74 -1.33
CA GLN A 109 6.19 -4.75 -2.71
C GLN A 109 6.81 -5.91 -3.48
N ILE A 110 5.97 -6.82 -3.98
CA ILE A 110 6.37 -7.98 -4.76
C ILE A 110 6.11 -7.74 -6.25
N ASN A 111 7.12 -7.96 -7.08
CA ASN A 111 6.99 -8.04 -8.54
C ASN A 111 6.43 -9.42 -8.92
N ILE A 112 5.11 -9.56 -8.81
CA ILE A 112 4.44 -10.86 -8.97
C ILE A 112 4.37 -11.33 -10.42
N GLY A 113 4.57 -10.44 -11.38
CA GLY A 113 4.48 -10.73 -12.82
C GLY A 113 5.83 -10.93 -13.51
N ASP A 114 6.94 -10.93 -12.78
CA ASP A 114 8.33 -11.02 -13.31
C ASP A 114 8.62 -9.99 -14.43
N GLU A 115 7.99 -8.81 -14.36
CA GLU A 115 8.16 -7.76 -15.34
C GLU A 115 9.40 -6.91 -14.99
N GLN A 116 10.48 -7.00 -15.77
CA GLN A 116 11.78 -6.34 -15.52
C GLN A 116 11.68 -4.81 -15.30
N GLN A 117 10.65 -4.17 -15.81
CA GLN A 117 10.46 -2.70 -15.72
C GLN A 117 9.62 -2.28 -14.51
N LYS A 118 9.00 -3.22 -13.76
CA LYS A 118 8.17 -2.90 -12.60
C LYS A 118 8.96 -2.88 -11.30
N SER A 119 8.56 -2.00 -10.40
CA SER A 119 9.07 -1.95 -9.02
C SER A 119 8.61 -3.17 -8.24
N GLY A 120 9.38 -3.57 -7.25
CA GLY A 120 9.09 -4.68 -6.36
C GLY A 120 10.22 -5.69 -6.35
N ILE A 121 10.19 -6.53 -5.34
CA ILE A 121 11.13 -7.64 -5.13
C ILE A 121 10.70 -8.80 -6.04
N ASP A 122 11.62 -9.45 -6.70
CA ASP A 122 11.30 -10.68 -7.43
C ASP A 122 10.69 -11.71 -6.47
N PHE A 123 9.65 -12.38 -6.94
CA PHE A 123 8.89 -13.32 -6.10
C PHE A 123 9.79 -14.37 -5.40
N LYS A 124 10.78 -14.90 -6.13
CA LYS A 124 11.76 -15.88 -5.63
C LYS A 124 12.68 -15.35 -4.52
N ASP A 125 12.91 -14.03 -4.47
CA ASP A 125 13.83 -13.39 -3.52
C ASP A 125 13.10 -12.82 -2.29
N ALA A 126 11.76 -12.84 -2.29
CA ALA A 126 10.93 -12.20 -1.28
C ALA A 126 11.18 -12.74 0.15
N GLU A 127 11.32 -14.05 0.31
CA GLU A 127 11.58 -14.69 1.61
C GLU A 127 12.96 -14.30 2.17
N ASN A 128 13.98 -14.36 1.33
CA ASN A 128 15.34 -13.99 1.70
C ASN A 128 15.43 -12.51 2.11
N LEU A 129 14.80 -11.64 1.33
CA LEU A 129 14.80 -10.21 1.62
C LEU A 129 14.03 -9.90 2.91
N TYR A 130 12.85 -10.51 3.09
CA TYR A 130 12.05 -10.34 4.31
C TYR A 130 12.82 -10.78 5.55
N THR A 131 13.44 -11.98 5.51
CA THR A 131 14.22 -12.51 6.61
C THR A 131 15.38 -11.58 6.97
N LYS A 132 16.10 -11.09 5.96
CA LYS A 132 17.19 -10.14 6.18
C LYS A 132 16.68 -8.82 6.78
N ILE A 133 15.60 -8.25 6.25
CA ILE A 133 15.04 -7.01 6.81
C ILE A 133 14.61 -7.21 8.27
N LYS A 134 13.94 -8.32 8.57
CA LYS A 134 13.45 -8.63 9.92
C LYS A 134 14.59 -8.81 10.94
N ASN A 135 15.74 -9.32 10.50
CA ASN A 135 16.90 -9.53 11.36
C ASN A 135 17.71 -8.25 11.58
N ASP A 136 17.82 -7.42 10.52
CA ASP A 136 18.72 -6.26 10.51
C ASP A 136 18.06 -4.96 10.98
N PHE A 137 16.71 -4.86 10.88
CA PHE A 137 15.99 -3.61 11.11
C PHE A 137 14.72 -3.81 11.94
N ASP A 138 14.49 -2.89 12.88
CA ASP A 138 13.22 -2.82 13.65
C ASP A 138 12.15 -2.08 12.84
N LEU A 139 11.65 -2.70 11.76
CA LEU A 139 10.56 -2.17 10.94
C LEU A 139 9.24 -2.88 11.21
N ASN A 140 8.13 -2.15 11.17
CA ASN A 140 6.78 -2.71 11.33
C ASN A 140 6.25 -3.23 9.98
N ILE A 141 6.78 -4.37 9.51
CA ILE A 141 6.29 -5.03 8.30
C ILE A 141 5.04 -5.82 8.63
N ILE A 142 3.91 -5.41 8.08
CA ILE A 142 2.59 -6.00 8.36
C ILE A 142 2.08 -6.91 7.23
N GLY A 143 2.62 -6.79 6.02
CA GLY A 143 2.08 -7.51 4.88
C GLY A 143 2.82 -7.34 3.57
N LEU A 144 2.17 -7.78 2.50
CA LEU A 144 2.68 -7.74 1.14
C LEU A 144 1.78 -6.87 0.24
N MET A 145 2.39 -6.25 -0.76
CA MET A 145 1.69 -5.51 -1.80
C MET A 145 2.10 -5.99 -3.19
N CYS A 146 1.17 -6.08 -4.10
CA CYS A 146 1.48 -6.28 -5.52
C CYS A 146 0.60 -5.43 -6.44
N ILE A 147 1.12 -5.24 -7.66
CA ILE A 147 0.39 -4.73 -8.82
C ILE A 147 0.58 -5.77 -9.92
N PRO A 148 -0.41 -6.63 -10.20
CA PRO A 148 -0.28 -7.66 -11.22
C PRO A 148 -0.11 -7.05 -12.62
N PRO A 149 0.33 -7.83 -13.61
CA PRO A 149 0.26 -7.45 -15.01
C PRO A 149 -1.14 -7.03 -15.43
N ASN A 150 -1.23 -6.16 -16.44
CA ASN A 150 -2.52 -5.78 -17.01
C ASN A 150 -3.04 -6.87 -17.96
N VAL A 151 -3.62 -7.89 -17.38
CA VAL A 151 -4.18 -9.06 -18.08
C VAL A 151 -5.63 -9.30 -17.66
N SER A 152 -6.39 -10.03 -18.47
CA SER A 152 -7.81 -10.32 -18.21
C SER A 152 -8.04 -11.23 -16.99
N ASN A 153 -7.07 -12.08 -16.65
CA ASN A 153 -7.15 -12.99 -15.50
C ASN A 153 -6.01 -12.72 -14.52
N THR A 154 -6.30 -11.97 -13.47
CA THR A 154 -5.34 -11.64 -12.40
C THR A 154 -5.36 -12.63 -11.23
N LYS A 155 -6.31 -13.54 -11.19
CA LYS A 155 -6.50 -14.51 -10.09
C LYS A 155 -5.22 -15.31 -9.76
N PRO A 156 -4.44 -15.88 -10.71
CA PRO A 156 -3.23 -16.64 -10.38
C PRO A 156 -2.18 -15.83 -9.63
N PHE A 157 -2.10 -14.51 -9.88
CA PHE A 157 -1.17 -13.63 -9.17
C PHE A 157 -1.60 -13.40 -7.73
N PHE A 158 -2.90 -13.24 -7.48
CA PHE A 158 -3.43 -13.09 -6.12
C PHE A 158 -3.31 -14.38 -5.31
N GLU A 159 -3.49 -15.55 -5.94
CA GLU A 159 -3.23 -16.84 -5.31
C GLU A 159 -1.77 -16.99 -4.88
N LYS A 160 -0.81 -16.61 -5.75
CA LYS A 160 0.62 -16.58 -5.39
C LYS A 160 0.91 -15.65 -4.23
N MET A 161 0.29 -14.45 -4.21
CA MET A 161 0.44 -13.51 -3.08
C MET A 161 -0.06 -14.11 -1.77
N ASN A 162 -1.19 -14.81 -1.79
CA ASN A 162 -1.75 -15.50 -0.62
C ASN A 162 -0.83 -16.65 -0.16
N GLN A 163 -0.21 -17.38 -1.08
CA GLN A 163 0.75 -18.42 -0.73
C GLN A 163 1.97 -17.87 0.00
N ILE A 164 2.63 -16.84 -0.55
CA ILE A 164 3.83 -16.28 0.07
C ILE A 164 3.53 -15.55 1.38
N SER A 165 2.36 -14.93 1.52
CA SER A 165 1.96 -14.30 2.79
C SER A 165 1.88 -15.32 3.93
N LYS A 166 1.37 -16.52 3.64
CA LYS A 166 1.33 -17.64 4.60
C LYS A 166 2.74 -18.13 4.96
N ILE A 167 3.65 -18.28 3.98
CA ILE A 167 5.04 -18.68 4.21
C ILE A 167 5.74 -17.68 5.11
N LEU A 168 5.54 -16.38 4.87
CA LEU A 168 6.18 -15.31 5.64
C LEU A 168 5.44 -14.99 6.96
N ASN A 169 4.28 -15.60 7.20
CA ASN A 169 3.39 -15.30 8.33
C ASN A 169 3.03 -13.81 8.40
N LEU A 170 2.68 -13.23 7.23
CA LEU A 170 2.24 -11.85 7.07
C LEU A 170 0.75 -11.84 6.71
N ASN A 171 -0.08 -11.21 7.53
CA ASN A 171 -1.53 -11.31 7.42
C ASN A 171 -2.16 -10.29 6.47
N GLU A 172 -1.47 -9.19 6.16
CA GLU A 172 -2.03 -8.11 5.37
C GLU A 172 -1.65 -8.23 3.89
N LEU A 173 -2.64 -8.12 3.00
CA LEU A 173 -2.47 -8.17 1.55
C LEU A 173 -3.08 -6.93 0.90
N SER A 174 -2.22 -6.01 0.46
CA SER A 174 -2.61 -4.84 -0.32
C SER A 174 -2.56 -5.18 -1.81
N MET A 175 -3.69 -5.57 -2.38
CA MET A 175 -3.81 -5.96 -3.78
C MET A 175 -5.23 -5.71 -4.29
N GLY A 176 -5.38 -5.58 -5.61
CA GLY A 176 -6.65 -5.22 -6.25
C GLY A 176 -6.82 -3.71 -6.43
N MET A 177 -7.10 -3.35 -7.68
CA MET A 177 -7.38 -1.99 -8.12
C MET A 177 -8.75 -1.92 -8.80
N SER A 178 -9.08 -0.81 -9.45
CA SER A 178 -10.40 -0.58 -10.04
C SER A 178 -10.90 -1.72 -10.94
N ASN A 179 -10.01 -2.44 -11.64
CA ASN A 179 -10.41 -3.46 -12.60
C ASN A 179 -10.49 -4.88 -12.01
N ASP A 180 -9.75 -5.16 -10.93
CA ASP A 180 -9.54 -6.51 -10.41
C ASP A 180 -9.77 -6.65 -8.89
N TYR A 181 -10.30 -5.61 -8.22
CA TYR A 181 -10.51 -5.63 -6.75
C TYR A 181 -11.45 -6.74 -6.29
N LEU A 182 -12.43 -7.15 -7.11
CA LEU A 182 -13.34 -8.25 -6.76
C LEU A 182 -12.60 -9.60 -6.73
N ASP A 183 -11.70 -9.83 -7.68
CA ASP A 183 -10.88 -11.04 -7.68
C ASP A 183 -9.84 -11.02 -6.57
N ALA A 184 -9.24 -9.86 -6.27
CA ALA A 184 -8.36 -9.69 -5.13
C ALA A 184 -9.07 -9.99 -3.81
N ALA A 185 -10.30 -9.47 -3.62
CA ALA A 185 -11.11 -9.72 -2.43
C ALA A 185 -11.44 -11.20 -2.23
N LYS A 186 -11.76 -11.93 -3.30
CA LYS A 186 -11.96 -13.39 -3.26
C LYS A 186 -10.67 -14.17 -2.93
N ASN A 187 -9.51 -13.54 -3.12
CA ASN A 187 -8.19 -14.13 -2.86
C ASN A 187 -7.52 -13.53 -1.60
N SER A 188 -8.31 -13.16 -0.60
CA SER A 188 -7.85 -12.74 0.73
C SER A 188 -7.17 -11.36 0.77
N ALA A 189 -7.45 -10.46 -0.18
CA ALA A 189 -7.02 -9.08 -0.04
C ALA A 189 -7.56 -8.47 1.26
N THR A 190 -6.70 -7.82 2.03
CA THR A 190 -7.08 -7.07 3.25
C THR A 190 -7.14 -5.57 2.99
N PHE A 191 -6.56 -5.08 1.90
CA PHE A 191 -6.68 -3.72 1.39
C PHE A 191 -6.87 -3.73 -0.11
N VAL A 192 -7.84 -2.96 -0.61
CA VAL A 192 -8.01 -2.67 -2.04
C VAL A 192 -7.77 -1.19 -2.32
N ARG A 193 -7.27 -0.85 -3.52
CA ARG A 193 -6.87 0.50 -3.91
C ARG A 193 -7.67 0.97 -5.11
N ILE A 194 -8.65 1.81 -4.91
CA ILE A 194 -9.59 2.24 -5.97
C ILE A 194 -9.47 3.74 -6.22
N GLY A 195 -9.34 4.12 -7.47
CA GLY A 195 -9.26 5.51 -7.89
C GLY A 195 -10.18 5.81 -9.08
N SER A 196 -9.92 5.22 -10.25
CA SER A 196 -10.65 5.52 -11.49
C SER A 196 -12.14 5.22 -11.42
N LYS A 197 -12.57 4.20 -10.67
CA LYS A 197 -14.01 3.94 -10.45
C LYS A 197 -14.71 4.99 -9.61
N ILE A 198 -13.99 5.80 -8.84
CA ILE A 198 -14.55 6.86 -7.99
C ILE A 198 -14.50 8.22 -8.70
N PHE A 199 -13.35 8.53 -9.33
CA PHE A 199 -13.09 9.86 -9.88
C PHE A 199 -13.14 9.93 -11.42
N GLY A 200 -13.39 8.81 -12.09
CA GLY A 200 -13.30 8.69 -13.55
C GLY A 200 -11.87 8.40 -14.05
N GLU A 201 -11.75 8.14 -15.34
CA GLU A 201 -10.46 8.01 -16.01
C GLU A 201 -9.77 9.39 -16.10
N ARG A 202 -8.43 9.37 -16.17
CA ARG A 202 -7.56 10.55 -16.14
C ARG A 202 -6.80 10.70 -17.44
#